data_ccf2a7a519a783e4cb040327d374ffc8
#
_entry.id   ccf2a7a519a783e4cb040327d374ffc8
#
_cell.length_a   1.000
_cell.length_b   1.000
_cell.length_c   1.000
_cell.angle_alpha   90.00
_cell.angle_beta   90.00
_cell.angle_gamma   90.00
#
_symmetry.space_group_name_H-M   'P 1'
#
loop_
_entity.id
_entity.type
_entity.pdbx_description
1 polymer ?
#
loop_
_entity_poly.entity_id
_entity_poly.type
_entity_poly.pdbx_seq_one_letter_code
_entity_poly.pdbx_strand_id
1 'polypeptide(L)'
;MLRVLLVEDNRTYREAFKENLHEYFPSMVIDEAATAEEALPKVKATPPHLIFMDIRLPGMNGFQLTQKIKRDFPNIRIVMLTGYDVPEYRAAAAQYGADGFFVKESLKWDEIEALVKSVEEYESATG
;
A
#
# COMPACT_ATOMS: atom_id res chain seq x y z
N MET A 1 -4.05 -13.15 10.72
CA MET A 1 -3.27 -11.94 11.00
C MET A 1 -2.91 -11.25 9.67
N LEU A 2 -3.30 -10.01 9.50
CA LEU A 2 -3.05 -9.27 8.26
C LEU A 2 -1.65 -8.64 8.28
N ARG A 3 -0.91 -8.84 7.20
CA ARG A 3 0.41 -8.25 7.00
C ARG A 3 0.30 -7.10 6.00
N VAL A 4 0.80 -5.94 6.38
CA VAL A 4 0.74 -4.72 5.57
C VAL A 4 2.14 -4.16 5.40
N LEU A 5 2.47 -3.74 4.18
CA LEU A 5 3.70 -3.01 3.89
C LEU A 5 3.35 -1.58 3.54
N LEU A 6 4.02 -0.64 4.17
CA LEU A 6 3.85 0.79 3.92
C LEU A 6 5.09 1.30 3.19
N VAL A 7 4.95 1.68 1.92
CA VAL A 7 6.05 2.19 1.10
C VAL A 7 5.89 3.69 0.95
N GLU A 8 6.71 4.44 1.66
CA GLU A 8 6.61 5.89 1.78
C GLU A 8 7.97 6.48 2.12
N ASP A 9 8.48 7.40 1.32
CA ASP A 9 9.79 8.00 1.57
C ASP A 9 9.76 9.12 2.63
N ASN A 10 8.61 9.75 2.84
CA ASN A 10 8.48 10.77 3.87
C ASN A 10 8.34 10.10 5.24
N ARG A 11 9.41 10.17 6.03
CA ARG A 11 9.47 9.50 7.32
C ARG A 11 8.39 9.97 8.30
N THR A 12 8.14 11.27 8.37
CA THR A 12 7.14 11.82 9.28
C THR A 12 5.74 11.30 8.95
N TYR A 13 5.37 11.32 7.68
CA TYR A 13 4.09 10.80 7.24
C TYR A 13 4.00 9.30 7.48
N ARG A 14 5.06 8.56 7.15
CA ARG A 14 5.10 7.10 7.30
C ARG A 14 4.89 6.69 8.76
N GLU A 15 5.58 7.34 9.69
CA GLU A 15 5.43 7.07 11.11
C GLU A 15 4.03 7.37 11.63
N ALA A 16 3.47 8.52 11.23
CA ALA A 16 2.12 8.91 11.64
C ALA A 16 1.06 7.95 11.09
N PHE A 17 1.19 7.56 9.83
CA PHE A 17 0.26 6.62 9.20
C PHE A 17 0.32 5.25 9.88
N LYS A 18 1.53 4.78 10.18
CA LYS A 18 1.74 3.52 10.88
C LYS A 18 1.10 3.53 12.26
N GLU A 19 1.28 4.60 13.01
CA GLU A 19 0.66 4.75 14.34
C GLU A 19 -0.86 4.69 14.25
N ASN A 20 -1.45 5.37 13.28
CA ASN A 20 -2.89 5.35 13.08
C ASN A 20 -3.38 3.95 12.71
N LEU A 21 -2.66 3.24 11.85
CA LEU A 21 -3.01 1.86 11.51
C LEU A 21 -2.99 0.97 12.75
N HIS A 22 -2.00 1.12 13.62
CA HIS A 22 -1.91 0.34 14.86
C HIS A 22 -3.04 0.65 15.83
N GLU A 23 -3.49 1.90 15.88
CA GLU A 23 -4.64 2.27 16.71
C GLU A 23 -5.93 1.60 16.24
N TYR A 24 -6.18 1.65 14.92
CA TYR A 24 -7.41 1.06 14.35
C TYR A 24 -7.34 -0.47 14.27
N PHE A 25 -6.15 -1.03 14.07
CA PHE A 25 -5.95 -2.47 13.85
C PHE A 25 -4.78 -2.98 14.70
N PRO A 26 -4.99 -3.18 16.01
CA PRO A 26 -3.89 -3.54 16.91
C PRO A 26 -3.17 -4.86 16.59
N SER A 27 -3.85 -5.79 15.91
CA SER A 27 -3.24 -7.09 15.57
C SER A 27 -2.56 -7.11 14.21
N MET A 28 -2.63 -6.01 13.46
CA MET A 28 -2.01 -5.92 12.14
C MET A 28 -0.48 -5.90 12.26
N VAL A 29 0.19 -6.66 11.41
CA VAL A 29 1.66 -6.63 11.30
C VAL A 29 2.01 -5.63 10.21
N ILE A 30 2.72 -4.57 10.57
CA ILE A 30 3.06 -3.50 9.66
C ILE A 30 4.57 -3.45 9.48
N ASP A 31 5.01 -3.55 8.23
CA ASP A 31 6.40 -3.33 7.85
C ASP A 31 6.49 -2.05 7.02
N GLU A 32 7.68 -1.52 6.86
CA GLU A 32 7.92 -0.24 6.22
C GLU A 32 9.05 -0.33 5.21
N ALA A 33 8.97 0.52 4.18
CA ALA A 33 10.05 0.71 3.23
C ALA A 33 10.02 2.17 2.76
N ALA A 34 11.19 2.77 2.61
CA ALA A 34 11.29 4.15 2.13
C ALA A 34 11.54 4.23 0.62
N THR A 35 11.94 3.13 -0.01
CA THR A 35 12.27 3.06 -1.43
C THR A 35 11.82 1.74 -2.02
N ALA A 36 11.80 1.65 -3.36
CA ALA A 36 11.54 0.39 -4.05
C ALA A 36 12.62 -0.65 -3.73
N GLU A 37 13.88 -0.22 -3.60
CA GLU A 37 14.98 -1.11 -3.27
C GLU A 37 14.83 -1.79 -1.92
N GLU A 38 14.24 -1.09 -0.94
CA GLU A 38 13.91 -1.67 0.36
C GLU A 38 12.67 -2.55 0.29
N ALA A 39 11.67 -2.14 -0.49
CA ALA A 39 10.38 -2.82 -0.56
C ALA A 39 10.48 -4.20 -1.22
N LEU A 40 11.17 -4.33 -2.34
CA LEU A 40 11.22 -5.57 -3.11
C LEU A 40 11.73 -6.78 -2.33
N PRO A 41 12.85 -6.69 -1.59
CA PRO A 41 13.31 -7.84 -0.79
C PRO A 41 12.31 -8.23 0.29
N LYS A 42 11.64 -7.25 0.89
CA LYS A 42 10.62 -7.51 1.93
C LYS A 42 9.41 -8.24 1.35
N VAL A 43 8.94 -7.81 0.19
CA VAL A 43 7.83 -8.46 -0.50
C VAL A 43 8.19 -9.91 -0.84
N LYS A 44 9.40 -10.14 -1.34
CA LYS A 44 9.85 -11.50 -1.70
C LYS A 44 10.02 -12.40 -0.50
N ALA A 45 10.57 -11.86 0.60
CA ALA A 45 10.83 -12.66 1.81
C ALA A 45 9.55 -13.01 2.54
N THR A 46 8.63 -12.05 2.68
CA THR A 46 7.38 -12.25 3.39
C THR A 46 6.29 -11.44 2.68
N PRO A 47 5.64 -12.04 1.67
CA PRO A 47 4.64 -11.29 0.90
C PRO A 47 3.54 -10.73 1.78
N PRO A 48 3.31 -9.40 1.74
CA PRO A 48 2.20 -8.81 2.49
C PRO A 48 0.86 -9.09 1.81
N HIS A 49 -0.21 -8.93 2.53
CA HIS A 49 -1.56 -9.02 1.98
C HIS A 49 -1.97 -7.71 1.31
N LEU A 50 -1.49 -6.59 1.84
CA LEU A 50 -1.86 -5.25 1.40
C LEU A 50 -0.64 -4.34 1.44
N ILE A 51 -0.48 -3.52 0.40
CA ILE A 51 0.56 -2.50 0.34
C ILE A 51 -0.09 -1.14 0.15
N PHE A 52 0.29 -0.18 0.99
CA PHE A 52 0.03 1.24 0.75
C PHE A 52 1.27 1.80 0.06
N MET A 53 1.10 2.33 -1.13
CA MET A 53 2.19 2.68 -2.03
C MET A 53 2.17 4.16 -2.38
N ASP A 54 3.21 4.89 -1.99
CA ASP A 54 3.41 6.25 -2.48
C ASP A 54 3.85 6.21 -3.95
N ILE A 55 3.45 7.21 -4.70
CA ILE A 55 3.80 7.32 -6.12
C ILE A 55 5.20 7.88 -6.31
N ARG A 56 5.52 8.97 -5.60
CA ARG A 56 6.80 9.65 -5.74
C ARG A 56 7.86 9.09 -4.81
N LEU A 57 8.47 8.02 -5.25
CA LEU A 57 9.59 7.40 -4.53
C LEU A 57 10.90 7.73 -5.23
N PRO A 58 12.03 7.80 -4.48
CA PRO A 58 13.34 7.96 -5.12
C PRO A 58 13.65 6.74 -5.99
N GLY A 59 14.26 6.97 -7.15
CA GLY A 59 14.56 5.90 -8.09
C GLY A 59 13.32 5.40 -8.79
N MET A 60 13.00 4.13 -8.64
CA MET A 60 11.79 3.54 -9.21
C MET A 60 10.55 4.12 -8.53
N ASN A 61 9.62 4.68 -9.30
CA ASN A 61 8.41 5.26 -8.72
C ASN A 61 7.39 4.19 -8.31
N GLY A 62 6.33 4.63 -7.61
CA GLY A 62 5.33 3.71 -7.08
C GLY A 62 4.52 2.98 -8.16
N PHE A 63 4.31 3.58 -9.32
CA PHE A 63 3.62 2.91 -10.43
C PHE A 63 4.44 1.75 -10.97
N GLN A 64 5.72 1.99 -11.22
CA GLN A 64 6.65 0.98 -11.71
C GLN A 64 6.79 -0.17 -10.71
N LEU A 65 6.90 0.17 -9.44
CA LEU A 65 7.00 -0.82 -8.36
C LEU A 65 5.72 -1.66 -8.26
N THR A 66 4.56 -1.01 -8.37
CA THR A 66 3.26 -1.70 -8.37
C THR A 66 3.18 -2.71 -9.50
N GLN A 67 3.54 -2.31 -10.71
CA GLN A 67 3.53 -3.20 -11.87
C GLN A 67 4.44 -4.40 -11.66
N LYS A 68 5.64 -4.15 -11.15
CA LYS A 68 6.62 -5.20 -10.90
C LYS A 68 6.15 -6.20 -9.86
N ILE A 69 5.58 -5.72 -8.75
CA ILE A 69 5.07 -6.58 -7.69
C ILE A 69 3.86 -7.38 -8.19
N LYS A 70 2.93 -6.75 -8.87
CA LYS A 70 1.72 -7.40 -9.39
C LYS A 70 2.03 -8.50 -10.41
N ARG A 71 3.09 -8.33 -11.18
CA ARG A 71 3.52 -9.36 -12.14
C ARG A 71 3.91 -10.66 -11.44
N ASP A 72 4.64 -10.56 -10.33
CA ASP A 72 5.15 -11.73 -9.61
C ASP A 72 4.22 -12.19 -8.48
N PHE A 73 3.41 -11.26 -7.94
CA PHE A 73 2.51 -11.51 -6.81
C PHE A 73 1.13 -10.90 -7.11
N PRO A 74 0.37 -11.46 -8.04
CA PRO A 74 -0.88 -10.81 -8.50
C PRO A 74 -1.98 -10.70 -7.44
N ASN A 75 -1.88 -11.48 -6.37
CA ASN A 75 -2.91 -11.48 -5.31
C ASN A 75 -2.66 -10.46 -4.21
N ILE A 76 -1.48 -9.83 -4.19
CA ILE A 76 -1.23 -8.75 -3.22
C ILE A 76 -2.07 -7.54 -3.61
N ARG A 77 -2.87 -7.03 -2.67
CA ARG A 77 -3.61 -5.78 -2.90
C ARG A 77 -2.66 -4.60 -2.77
N ILE A 78 -2.66 -3.73 -3.76
CA ILE A 78 -1.83 -2.52 -3.74
C ILE A 78 -2.72 -1.32 -3.96
N VAL A 79 -2.72 -0.40 -2.99
CA VAL A 79 -3.46 0.86 -3.12
C VAL A 79 -2.48 2.02 -3.09
N MET A 80 -2.68 2.97 -4.00
CA MET A 80 -1.84 4.16 -4.04
C MET A 80 -2.24 5.11 -2.93
N LEU A 81 -1.26 5.76 -2.33
CA LEU A 81 -1.46 6.75 -1.29
C LEU A 81 -0.56 7.94 -1.62
N THR A 82 -1.15 9.02 -2.12
CA THR A 82 -0.40 10.13 -2.69
C THR A 82 -0.90 11.49 -2.21
N GLY A 83 0.00 12.48 -2.18
CA GLY A 83 -0.36 13.86 -1.92
C GLY A 83 -0.94 14.58 -3.14
N TYR A 84 -1.04 13.94 -4.30
CA TYR A 84 -1.37 14.58 -5.56
C TYR A 84 -2.64 13.97 -6.17
N ASP A 85 -3.71 14.75 -6.20
CA ASP A 85 -4.98 14.34 -6.82
C ASP A 85 -5.05 14.91 -8.23
N VAL A 86 -4.38 14.25 -9.17
CA VAL A 86 -4.41 14.63 -10.57
C VAL A 86 -4.99 13.47 -11.40
N PRO A 87 -5.82 13.76 -12.43
CA PRO A 87 -6.45 12.69 -13.21
C PRO A 87 -5.48 11.72 -13.85
N GLU A 88 -4.32 12.21 -14.27
CA GLU A 88 -3.27 11.38 -14.87
C GLU A 88 -2.77 10.31 -13.90
N TYR A 89 -2.70 10.61 -12.62
CA TYR A 89 -2.26 9.65 -11.60
C TYR A 89 -3.31 8.58 -11.35
N ARG A 90 -4.58 8.96 -11.34
CA ARG A 90 -5.67 7.99 -11.18
C ARG A 90 -5.72 7.03 -12.37
N ALA A 91 -5.58 7.56 -13.57
CA ALA A 91 -5.54 6.75 -14.78
C ALA A 91 -4.33 5.81 -14.78
N ALA A 92 -3.16 6.33 -14.40
CA ALA A 92 -1.94 5.53 -14.32
C ALA A 92 -2.05 4.43 -13.26
N ALA A 93 -2.65 4.72 -12.12
CA ALA A 93 -2.85 3.72 -11.07
C ALA A 93 -3.61 2.51 -11.59
N ALA A 94 -4.73 2.75 -12.28
CA ALA A 94 -5.50 1.68 -12.90
C ALA A 94 -4.70 0.93 -13.95
N GLN A 95 -3.98 1.65 -14.80
CA GLN A 95 -3.18 1.07 -15.87
C GLN A 95 -2.07 0.16 -15.35
N TYR A 96 -1.42 0.52 -14.25
CA TYR A 96 -0.34 -0.25 -13.66
C TYR A 96 -0.81 -1.34 -12.70
N GLY A 97 -2.12 -1.49 -12.54
CA GLY A 97 -2.69 -2.60 -11.79
C GLY A 97 -2.97 -2.32 -10.32
N ALA A 98 -2.97 -1.05 -9.89
CA ALA A 98 -3.33 -0.72 -8.52
C ALA A 98 -4.80 -1.05 -8.26
N ASP A 99 -5.09 -1.49 -7.05
CA ASP A 99 -6.43 -1.89 -6.62
C ASP A 99 -7.23 -0.73 -6.02
N GLY A 100 -6.57 0.39 -5.74
CA GLY A 100 -7.23 1.57 -5.19
C GLY A 100 -6.33 2.79 -5.24
N PHE A 101 -6.92 3.95 -4.91
CA PHE A 101 -6.22 5.22 -4.96
C PHE A 101 -6.76 6.14 -3.87
N PHE A 102 -5.89 6.56 -2.95
CA PHE A 102 -6.23 7.50 -1.89
C PHE A 102 -5.35 8.74 -1.99
N VAL A 103 -5.97 9.89 -1.73
CA VAL A 103 -5.27 11.17 -1.64
C VAL A 103 -5.07 11.49 -0.16
N LYS A 104 -3.83 11.75 0.23
CA LYS A 104 -3.45 11.94 1.64
C LYS A 104 -4.29 13.00 2.35
N GLU A 105 -4.60 14.11 1.68
CA GLU A 105 -5.35 15.21 2.28
C GLU A 105 -6.83 14.93 2.50
N SER A 106 -7.43 14.07 1.68
CA SER A 106 -8.86 13.75 1.76
C SER A 106 -9.14 12.35 2.28
N LEU A 107 -8.12 11.65 2.74
CA LEU A 107 -8.23 10.29 3.25
C LEU A 107 -9.13 10.23 4.48
N LYS A 108 -10.09 9.29 4.45
CA LYS A 108 -10.96 9.03 5.59
C LYS A 108 -10.68 7.64 6.15
N TRP A 109 -10.56 7.52 7.45
CA TRP A 109 -10.21 6.26 8.08
C TRP A 109 -11.29 5.20 7.98
N ASP A 110 -12.57 5.59 7.82
CA ASP A 110 -13.62 4.61 7.54
C ASP A 110 -13.43 3.94 6.17
N GLU A 111 -12.84 4.65 5.19
CA GLU A 111 -12.50 4.05 3.90
C GLU A 111 -11.35 3.05 4.04
N ILE A 112 -10.36 3.35 4.88
CA ILE A 112 -9.26 2.42 5.17
C ILE A 112 -9.81 1.20 5.91
N GLU A 113 -10.71 1.39 6.86
CA GLU A 113 -11.36 0.29 7.57
C GLU A 113 -12.08 -0.65 6.61
N ALA A 114 -12.85 -0.09 5.67
CA ALA A 114 -13.56 -0.89 4.67
C ALA A 114 -12.60 -1.68 3.79
N LEU A 115 -11.49 -1.06 3.39
CA LEU A 115 -10.45 -1.72 2.60
C LEU A 115 -9.83 -2.88 3.36
N VAL A 116 -9.40 -2.65 4.59
CA VAL A 116 -8.77 -3.68 5.42
C VAL A 116 -9.72 -4.84 5.62
N LYS A 117 -10.99 -4.55 5.90
CA LYS A 117 -12.01 -5.57 6.07
C LYS A 117 -12.19 -6.42 4.82
N SER A 118 -12.19 -5.80 3.64
CA SER A 118 -12.32 -6.53 2.38
C SER A 118 -11.13 -7.45 2.13
N VAL A 119 -9.92 -7.02 2.49
CA VAL A 119 -8.71 -7.83 2.35
C VAL A 119 -8.75 -9.01 3.33
N GLU A 120 -9.15 -8.77 4.57
CA GLU A 120 -9.30 -9.82 5.58
C GLU A 120 -10.32 -10.88 5.16
N GLU A 121 -11.45 -10.46 4.62
CA GLU A 121 -12.48 -11.37 4.12
C GLU A 121 -11.97 -12.23 2.98
N TYR A 122 -11.22 -11.64 2.04
CA TYR A 122 -10.62 -12.38 0.93
C TYR A 122 -9.62 -13.41 1.46
N GLU A 123 -8.76 -13.03 2.38
CA GLU A 123 -7.76 -13.94 2.94
C GLU A 123 -8.42 -15.08 3.72
N SER A 124 -9.49 -14.80 4.46
CA SER A 124 -10.24 -15.83 5.17
C SER A 124 -10.91 -16.83 4.22
N ALA A 125 -11.42 -16.34 3.08
CA ALA A 125 -12.09 -17.18 2.09
C ALA A 125 -11.11 -18.06 1.31
N THR A 126 -9.87 -17.61 1.11
CA THR A 126 -8.87 -18.30 0.27
C THR A 126 -7.81 -19.05 1.09
N GLY A 127 -7.67 -18.66 2.33
CA GLY A 127 -6.69 -19.28 3.23
C GLY A 127 -7.27 -20.35 4.07
#